data_4d195f2339948b2065fc7c86aa08f4b7
#
_entry.id   4d195f2339948b2065fc7c86aa08f4b7
#
_cell.length_a   1.000
_cell.length_b   1.000
_cell.length_c   1.000
_cell.angle_alpha   90.00
_cell.angle_beta   90.00
_cell.angle_gamma   90.00
#
_symmetry.space_group_name_H-M   'P 1'
#
loop_
_entity.id
_entity.type
_entity.pdbx_description
1 polymer ?
#
loop_
_entity_poly.entity_id
_entity_poly.type
_entity_poly.pdbx_seq_one_letter_code
_entity_poly.pdbx_strand_id
1 'polypeptide(L)'
;MEITMYDTLLQLPLFQGLCKNDFTNIIGKVKLHFRKYNADDIIVEQGAPCTQLIFLLNGEITSQATDNQHSYSLFETFGSPFVIEPYSLFGMQTNYTATYKARTDINIVTIDKLFVLNELNNYEIFRLNYLNILSNRAQVAYEKLWNSHIAVSYTHLRAHETLMNLV
;
A
#
# COMPACT_ATOMS: atom_id res chain seq x y z
N MET A 1 22.40 7.04 -18.00
CA MET A 1 22.83 6.28 -16.80
C MET A 1 21.82 5.15 -16.62
N GLU A 2 22.22 3.92 -16.80
CA GLU A 2 21.33 2.79 -16.52
C GLU A 2 21.11 2.71 -15.02
N ILE A 3 19.88 2.91 -14.58
CA ILE A 3 19.48 2.67 -13.18
C ILE A 3 19.53 1.15 -12.97
N THR A 4 20.45 0.70 -12.16
CA THR A 4 20.55 -0.73 -11.85
C THR A 4 19.35 -1.16 -10.99
N MET A 5 19.00 -2.44 -11.05
CA MET A 5 18.00 -3.05 -10.15
C MET A 5 18.27 -2.71 -8.69
N TYR A 6 19.53 -2.60 -8.32
CA TYR A 6 20.02 -2.23 -7.02
C TYR A 6 19.58 -0.82 -6.61
N ASP A 7 19.77 0.17 -7.52
CA ASP A 7 19.37 1.56 -7.26
C ASP A 7 17.85 1.68 -7.11
N THR A 8 17.09 0.89 -7.86
CA THR A 8 15.62 0.84 -7.74
C THR A 8 15.19 0.34 -6.37
N LEU A 9 15.82 -0.73 -5.87
CA LEU A 9 15.49 -1.30 -4.56
C LEU A 9 15.85 -0.37 -3.40
N LEU A 10 16.98 0.36 -3.50
CA LEU A 10 17.36 1.35 -2.49
C LEU A 10 16.36 2.52 -2.38
N GLN A 11 15.59 2.79 -3.41
CA GLN A 11 14.53 3.81 -3.38
C GLN A 11 13.26 3.34 -2.69
N LEU A 12 13.09 2.01 -2.51
CA LEU A 12 11.92 1.49 -1.81
C LEU A 12 11.97 1.85 -0.32
N PRO A 13 10.85 2.27 0.27
CA PRO A 13 10.80 2.71 1.67
C PRO A 13 11.34 1.69 2.66
N LEU A 14 11.19 0.39 2.36
CA LEU A 14 11.63 -0.70 3.22
C LEU A 14 13.16 -0.78 3.37
N PHE A 15 13.90 -0.36 2.34
CA PHE A 15 15.37 -0.47 2.29
C PHE A 15 16.10 0.85 2.53
N GLN A 16 15.37 1.93 2.78
CA GLN A 16 15.99 3.24 3.02
C GLN A 16 16.83 3.24 4.31
N GLY A 17 18.00 3.89 4.24
CA GLY A 17 18.87 4.06 5.40
C GLY A 17 19.65 2.81 5.81
N LEU A 18 19.51 1.70 5.11
CA LEU A 18 20.36 0.52 5.30
C LEU A 18 21.80 0.86 4.87
N CYS A 19 22.78 0.46 5.66
CA CYS A 19 24.16 0.53 5.23
C CYS A 19 24.42 -0.46 4.08
N LYS A 20 25.47 -0.19 3.29
CA LYS A 20 25.78 -1.01 2.11
C LYS A 20 25.95 -2.50 2.44
N ASN A 21 26.55 -2.81 3.57
CA ASN A 21 26.79 -4.18 4.00
C ASN A 21 25.47 -4.88 4.38
N ASP A 22 24.61 -4.23 5.16
CA ASP A 22 23.31 -4.79 5.56
C ASP A 22 22.41 -4.99 4.36
N PHE A 23 22.37 -4.01 3.47
CA PHE A 23 21.63 -4.11 2.22
C PHE A 23 22.12 -5.29 1.36
N THR A 24 23.44 -5.44 1.18
CA THR A 24 24.02 -6.56 0.42
C THR A 24 23.69 -7.91 1.05
N ASN A 25 23.74 -8.01 2.39
CA ASN A 25 23.39 -9.22 3.11
C ASN A 25 21.90 -9.57 2.98
N ILE A 26 21.02 -8.57 3.03
CA ILE A 26 19.58 -8.75 2.84
C ILE A 26 19.29 -9.21 1.41
N ILE A 27 19.81 -8.52 0.41
CA ILE A 27 19.59 -8.85 -1.01
C ILE A 27 20.15 -10.21 -1.37
N GLY A 28 21.27 -10.62 -0.76
CA GLY A 28 21.85 -11.97 -0.97
C GLY A 28 20.96 -13.11 -0.45
N LYS A 29 20.06 -12.83 0.49
CA LYS A 29 19.15 -13.82 1.10
C LYS A 29 17.73 -13.75 0.52
N VAL A 30 17.31 -12.56 0.05
CA VAL A 30 15.93 -12.34 -0.38
C VAL A 30 15.71 -12.89 -1.79
N LYS A 31 14.62 -13.60 -1.95
CA LYS A 31 14.07 -13.92 -3.27
C LYS A 31 13.13 -12.79 -3.68
N LEU A 32 13.64 -11.91 -4.52
CA LEU A 32 12.86 -10.86 -5.14
C LEU A 32 12.22 -11.41 -6.41
N HIS A 33 10.91 -11.30 -6.50
CA HIS A 33 10.18 -11.69 -7.69
C HIS A 33 9.71 -10.44 -8.43
N PHE A 34 10.33 -10.16 -9.57
CA PHE A 34 9.92 -9.08 -10.46
C PHE A 34 8.86 -9.58 -11.42
N ARG A 35 7.77 -8.85 -11.53
CA ARG A 35 6.67 -9.15 -12.46
C ARG A 35 6.24 -7.90 -13.21
N LYS A 36 5.84 -8.11 -14.46
CA LYS A 36 5.23 -7.10 -15.31
C LYS A 36 3.75 -7.43 -15.49
N TYR A 37 2.91 -6.41 -15.41
CA TYR A 37 1.49 -6.49 -15.71
C TYR A 37 1.15 -5.48 -16.78
N ASN A 38 0.28 -5.85 -17.69
CA ASN A 38 -0.27 -4.93 -18.67
C ASN A 38 -1.45 -4.16 -18.06
N ALA A 39 -1.84 -3.05 -18.68
CA ALA A 39 -3.04 -2.32 -18.29
C ALA A 39 -4.25 -3.28 -18.21
N ASP A 40 -5.09 -3.08 -17.21
CA ASP A 40 -6.28 -3.89 -16.86
C ASP A 40 -6.02 -5.28 -16.24
N ASP A 41 -4.77 -5.75 -16.17
CA ASP A 41 -4.46 -6.99 -15.47
C ASP A 41 -4.76 -6.88 -13.96
N ILE A 42 -5.32 -7.95 -13.38
CA ILE A 42 -5.53 -8.06 -11.94
C ILE A 42 -4.22 -8.49 -11.28
N ILE A 43 -3.81 -7.72 -10.27
CA ILE A 43 -2.60 -8.01 -9.47
C ILE A 43 -2.95 -8.93 -8.31
N VAL A 44 -3.97 -8.55 -7.54
CA VAL A 44 -4.53 -9.33 -6.42
C VAL A 44 -6.03 -9.10 -6.34
N GLU A 45 -6.76 -10.10 -5.85
CA GLU A 45 -8.21 -10.03 -5.66
C GLU A 45 -8.57 -9.79 -4.19
N GLN A 46 -9.65 -9.06 -3.96
CA GLN A 46 -10.24 -8.87 -2.63
C GLN A 46 -10.55 -10.23 -2.01
N GLY A 47 -10.18 -10.43 -0.75
CA GLY A 47 -10.38 -11.67 -0.01
C GLY A 47 -9.30 -12.73 -0.22
N ALA A 48 -8.42 -12.57 -1.20
CA ALA A 48 -7.27 -13.47 -1.36
C ALA A 48 -6.26 -13.32 -0.20
N PRO A 49 -5.57 -14.39 0.21
CA PRO A 49 -4.60 -14.33 1.29
C PRO A 49 -3.39 -13.46 0.92
N CYS A 50 -2.99 -12.58 1.82
CA CYS A 50 -1.80 -11.73 1.68
C CYS A 50 -0.58 -12.48 2.20
N THR A 51 0.24 -12.99 1.29
CA THR A 51 1.44 -13.79 1.59
C THR A 51 2.75 -13.11 1.20
N GLN A 52 2.66 -11.93 0.59
CA GLN A 52 3.79 -11.18 0.05
C GLN A 52 3.58 -9.67 0.25
N LEU A 53 4.68 -8.94 0.45
CA LEU A 53 4.70 -7.51 0.21
C LEU A 53 4.84 -7.26 -1.29
N ILE A 54 4.01 -6.37 -1.84
CA ILE A 54 4.03 -6.00 -3.25
C ILE A 54 4.36 -4.52 -3.36
N PHE A 55 5.47 -4.22 -4.02
CA PHE A 55 5.90 -2.84 -4.29
C PHE A 55 5.67 -2.50 -5.76
N LEU A 56 4.94 -1.43 -6.02
CA LEU A 56 4.80 -0.84 -7.34
C LEU A 56 6.05 -0.01 -7.66
N LEU A 57 6.79 -0.40 -8.69
CA LEU A 57 8.04 0.24 -9.10
C LEU A 57 7.79 1.38 -10.09
N ASN A 58 6.84 1.20 -11.00
CA ASN A 58 6.44 2.22 -11.97
C ASN A 58 4.98 2.06 -12.37
N GLY A 59 4.41 3.10 -12.95
CA GLY A 59 3.05 3.14 -13.44
C GLY A 59 2.01 3.42 -12.35
N GLU A 60 0.76 3.11 -12.65
CA GLU A 60 -0.41 3.39 -11.81
C GLU A 60 -1.26 2.15 -11.64
N ILE A 61 -1.88 2.02 -10.47
CA ILE A 61 -2.83 0.97 -10.12
C ILE A 61 -4.13 1.57 -9.60
N THR A 62 -5.23 0.83 -9.73
CA THR A 62 -6.50 1.14 -9.07
C THR A 62 -6.83 0.08 -8.06
N SER A 63 -7.41 0.48 -6.93
CA SER A 63 -8.04 -0.43 -5.98
C SER A 63 -9.55 -0.33 -6.06
N GLN A 64 -10.22 -1.45 -5.90
CA GLN A 64 -11.68 -1.55 -5.77
C GLN A 64 -11.99 -2.40 -4.54
N ALA A 65 -12.56 -1.78 -3.53
CA ALA A 65 -13.13 -2.46 -2.38
C ALA A 65 -14.66 -2.49 -2.52
N THR A 66 -15.25 -3.67 -2.40
CA THR A 66 -16.69 -3.86 -2.51
C THR A 66 -17.23 -4.47 -1.22
N ASP A 67 -18.37 -3.97 -0.74
CA ASP A 67 -19.04 -4.51 0.43
C ASP A 67 -19.62 -5.91 0.18
N ASN A 68 -19.93 -6.64 1.25
CA ASN A 68 -20.42 -8.02 1.18
C ASN A 68 -21.75 -8.17 0.42
N GLN A 69 -22.52 -7.10 0.32
CA GLN A 69 -23.80 -7.10 -0.39
C GLN A 69 -23.69 -6.64 -1.85
N HIS A 70 -22.47 -6.26 -2.29
CA HIS A 70 -22.17 -5.70 -3.62
C HIS A 70 -22.99 -4.43 -3.95
N SER A 71 -23.45 -3.73 -2.92
CA SER A 71 -24.23 -2.50 -3.04
C SER A 71 -23.40 -1.24 -3.13
N TYR A 72 -22.16 -1.31 -2.66
CA TYR A 72 -21.21 -0.18 -2.63
C TYR A 72 -19.81 -0.62 -3.02
N SER A 73 -19.14 0.18 -3.82
CA SER A 73 -17.74 -0.01 -4.18
C SER A 73 -16.97 1.30 -4.01
N LEU A 74 -15.82 1.22 -3.35
CA LEU A 74 -14.87 2.31 -3.22
C LEU A 74 -13.72 2.11 -4.21
N PHE A 75 -13.43 3.13 -5.00
CA PHE A 75 -12.33 3.14 -5.95
C PHE A 75 -11.29 4.17 -5.55
N GLU A 76 -10.02 3.77 -5.61
CA GLU A 76 -8.89 4.67 -5.41
C GLU A 76 -7.82 4.40 -6.48
N THR A 77 -7.02 5.41 -6.79
CA THR A 77 -5.89 5.30 -7.73
C THR A 77 -4.59 5.66 -7.02
N PHE A 78 -3.56 4.87 -7.27
CA PHE A 78 -2.24 5.05 -6.68
C PHE A 78 -1.16 5.03 -7.76
N GLY A 79 -0.22 5.97 -7.67
CA GLY A 79 0.98 6.00 -8.51
C GLY A 79 2.20 5.46 -7.79
N SER A 80 3.19 5.01 -8.55
CA SER A 80 4.49 4.57 -8.03
C SER A 80 5.29 5.73 -7.40
N PRO A 81 6.10 5.49 -6.35
CA PRO A 81 6.25 4.24 -5.61
C PRO A 81 5.09 3.99 -4.65
N PHE A 82 4.63 2.76 -4.53
CA PHE A 82 3.50 2.40 -3.67
C PHE A 82 3.64 0.97 -3.15
N VAL A 83 3.19 0.72 -1.92
CA VAL A 83 3.12 -0.62 -1.32
C VAL A 83 1.66 -1.03 -1.19
N ILE A 84 1.30 -2.18 -1.79
CA ILE A 84 -0.06 -2.70 -1.73
C ILE A 84 -0.31 -3.30 -0.35
N GLU A 85 -1.26 -2.73 0.38
CA GLU A 85 -1.76 -3.22 1.69
C GLU A 85 -0.69 -3.81 2.63
N PRO A 86 0.33 -3.05 3.01
CA PRO A 86 1.38 -3.55 3.91
C PRO A 86 0.82 -4.00 5.27
N TYR A 87 -0.36 -3.50 5.65
CA TYR A 87 -1.07 -3.85 6.89
C TYR A 87 -1.82 -5.19 6.82
N SER A 88 -2.01 -5.76 5.63
CA SER A 88 -2.68 -7.06 5.46
C SER A 88 -1.72 -8.26 5.55
N LEU A 89 -0.39 -8.00 5.60
CA LEU A 89 0.61 -9.06 5.70
C LEU A 89 0.58 -9.77 7.06
N PHE A 90 0.35 -9.02 8.13
CA PHE A 90 0.27 -9.49 9.51
C PHE A 90 -1.04 -9.03 10.17
N GLY A 91 -1.28 -9.49 11.39
CA GLY A 91 -2.45 -9.09 12.18
C GLY A 91 -3.55 -10.15 12.17
N MET A 92 -4.73 -9.74 12.59
CA MET A 92 -5.88 -10.64 12.76
C MET A 92 -6.55 -11.03 11.44
N GLN A 93 -6.45 -10.17 10.43
CA GLN A 93 -7.00 -10.38 9.09
C GLN A 93 -5.89 -10.21 8.07
N THR A 94 -5.50 -11.31 7.44
CA THR A 94 -4.39 -11.36 6.48
C THR A 94 -4.85 -11.60 5.05
N ASN A 95 -6.04 -11.12 4.72
CA ASN A 95 -6.58 -11.15 3.37
C ASN A 95 -6.61 -9.72 2.79
N TYR A 96 -6.44 -9.60 1.49
CA TYR A 96 -6.56 -8.31 0.82
C TYR A 96 -7.96 -7.73 0.99
N THR A 97 -8.04 -6.45 1.33
CA THR A 97 -9.32 -5.74 1.54
C THR A 97 -9.92 -5.20 0.26
N ALA A 98 -9.14 -5.15 -0.82
CA ALA A 98 -9.56 -4.66 -2.12
C ALA A 98 -8.94 -5.49 -3.26
N THR A 99 -9.55 -5.43 -4.43
CA THR A 99 -8.97 -5.90 -5.69
C THR A 99 -8.09 -4.80 -6.27
N TYR A 100 -6.85 -5.13 -6.63
CA TYR A 100 -5.93 -4.20 -7.27
C TYR A 100 -5.71 -4.58 -8.73
N LYS A 101 -5.85 -3.59 -9.61
CA LYS A 101 -5.65 -3.70 -11.06
C LYS A 101 -4.59 -2.73 -11.55
N ALA A 102 -3.82 -3.15 -12.53
CA ALA A 102 -2.96 -2.25 -13.27
C ALA A 102 -3.80 -1.26 -14.09
N ARG A 103 -3.57 0.04 -13.89
CA ARG A 103 -4.20 1.08 -14.69
C ARG A 103 -3.40 1.38 -15.96
N THR A 104 -2.10 1.28 -15.85
CA THR A 104 -1.14 1.36 -16.96
C THR A 104 -0.31 0.09 -16.97
N ASP A 105 0.61 -0.06 -17.93
CA ASP A 105 1.65 -1.08 -17.82
C ASP A 105 2.51 -0.79 -16.60
N ILE A 106 2.72 -1.79 -15.77
CA ILE A 106 3.43 -1.66 -14.49
C ILE A 106 4.49 -2.72 -14.30
N ASN A 107 5.50 -2.40 -13.51
CA ASN A 107 6.43 -3.37 -12.93
C ASN A 107 6.27 -3.37 -11.41
N ILE A 108 6.26 -4.54 -10.83
CA ILE A 108 6.22 -4.76 -9.39
C ILE A 108 7.39 -5.63 -8.95
N VAL A 109 7.72 -5.53 -7.67
CA VAL A 109 8.57 -6.50 -6.98
C VAL A 109 7.83 -7.03 -5.78
N THR A 110 7.92 -8.35 -5.54
CA THR A 110 7.30 -9.00 -4.39
C THR A 110 8.35 -9.61 -3.48
N ILE A 111 8.07 -9.57 -2.19
CA ILE A 111 8.91 -10.13 -1.11
C ILE A 111 8.03 -11.01 -0.23
N ASP A 112 8.47 -12.25 0.00
CA ASP A 112 7.71 -13.22 0.77
C ASP A 112 7.58 -12.82 2.25
N LYS A 113 6.41 -13.10 2.83
CA LYS A 113 6.08 -12.84 4.24
C LYS A 113 7.10 -13.41 5.22
N LEU A 114 7.54 -14.65 5.01
CA LEU A 114 8.52 -15.30 5.90
C LEU A 114 9.87 -14.58 5.89
N PHE A 115 10.30 -14.10 4.74
CA PHE A 115 11.50 -13.29 4.64
C PHE A 115 11.36 -11.98 5.42
N VAL A 116 10.24 -11.26 5.21
CA VAL A 116 9.97 -10.01 5.94
C VAL A 116 10.03 -10.26 7.44
N LEU A 117 9.36 -11.30 7.94
CA LEU A 117 9.33 -11.64 9.36
C LEU A 117 10.74 -11.92 9.92
N ASN A 118 11.58 -12.66 9.20
CA ASN A 118 12.94 -12.97 9.61
C ASN A 118 13.80 -11.70 9.67
N GLU A 119 13.74 -10.85 8.65
CA GLU A 119 14.59 -9.65 8.58
C GLU A 119 14.13 -8.53 9.53
N LEU A 120 12.86 -8.49 9.92
CA LEU A 120 12.38 -7.60 11.00
C LEU A 120 13.07 -7.87 12.34
N ASN A 121 13.48 -9.12 12.57
CA ASN A 121 14.22 -9.50 13.78
C ASN A 121 15.73 -9.25 13.67
N ASN A 122 16.29 -9.31 12.47
CA ASN A 122 17.73 -9.25 12.24
C ASN A 122 18.25 -7.82 12.07
N TYR A 123 17.42 -6.90 11.55
CA TYR A 123 17.85 -5.53 11.23
C TYR A 123 16.90 -4.50 11.83
N GLU A 124 17.41 -3.70 12.74
CA GLU A 124 16.62 -2.65 13.42
C GLU A 124 16.06 -1.63 12.44
N ILE A 125 16.89 -1.18 11.49
CA ILE A 125 16.46 -0.18 10.50
C ILE A 125 15.40 -0.73 9.54
N PHE A 126 15.48 -2.00 9.18
CA PHE A 126 14.46 -2.66 8.38
C PHE A 126 13.11 -2.71 9.12
N ARG A 127 13.15 -3.07 10.41
CA ARG A 127 11.98 -3.07 11.30
C ARG A 127 11.38 -1.67 11.43
N LEU A 128 12.22 -0.65 11.65
CA LEU A 128 11.77 0.73 11.75
C LEU A 128 11.12 1.20 10.46
N ASN A 129 11.70 0.89 9.30
CA ASN A 129 11.12 1.21 8.00
C ASN A 129 9.75 0.56 7.81
N TYR A 130 9.61 -0.70 8.18
CA TYR A 130 8.32 -1.40 8.10
C TYR A 130 7.27 -0.75 9.01
N LEU A 131 7.62 -0.43 10.27
CA LEU A 131 6.75 0.28 11.18
C LEU A 131 6.36 1.66 10.64
N ASN A 132 7.30 2.39 10.03
CA ASN A 132 7.02 3.69 9.41
C ASN A 132 6.04 3.56 8.23
N ILE A 133 6.17 2.53 7.40
CA ILE A 133 5.22 2.24 6.32
C ILE A 133 3.81 2.03 6.89
N LEU A 134 3.67 1.21 7.92
CA LEU A 134 2.39 0.93 8.58
C LEU A 134 1.81 2.18 9.24
N SER A 135 2.64 2.91 10.00
CA SER A 135 2.23 4.13 10.71
C SER A 135 1.77 5.21 9.74
N ASN A 136 2.52 5.44 8.68
CA ASN A 136 2.15 6.42 7.64
C ASN A 136 0.81 6.04 6.98
N ARG A 137 0.59 4.77 6.68
CA ARG A 137 -0.67 4.31 6.10
C ARG A 137 -1.85 4.53 7.03
N ALA A 138 -1.68 4.25 8.33
CA ALA A 138 -2.70 4.48 9.34
C ALA A 138 -2.99 5.97 9.52
N GLN A 139 -1.98 6.83 9.54
CA GLN A 139 -2.11 8.27 9.67
C GLN A 139 -2.86 8.88 8.48
N VAL A 140 -2.52 8.48 7.25
CA VAL A 140 -3.21 8.93 6.04
C VAL A 140 -4.68 8.46 6.03
N ALA A 141 -4.95 7.23 6.43
CA ALA A 141 -6.32 6.71 6.52
C ALA A 141 -7.14 7.48 7.56
N TYR A 142 -6.57 7.77 8.72
CA TYR A 142 -7.23 8.55 9.76
C TYR A 142 -7.50 9.99 9.32
N GLU A 143 -6.55 10.63 8.65
CA GLU A 143 -6.73 11.99 8.10
C GLU A 143 -7.86 12.04 7.08
N LYS A 144 -7.93 11.09 6.17
CA LYS A 144 -9.04 10.97 5.21
C LYS A 144 -10.38 10.80 5.92
N LEU A 145 -10.45 9.95 6.95
CA LEU A 145 -11.65 9.74 7.75
C LEU A 145 -12.08 11.01 8.46
N TRP A 146 -11.14 11.72 9.08
CA TRP A 146 -11.39 12.98 9.77
C TRP A 146 -11.92 14.07 8.84
N ASN A 147 -11.27 14.26 7.69
CA ASN A 147 -11.68 15.24 6.69
C ASN A 147 -13.08 14.94 6.12
N SER A 148 -13.38 13.67 5.88
CA SER A 148 -14.72 13.23 5.46
C SER A 148 -15.78 13.52 6.52
N HIS A 149 -15.47 13.29 7.80
CA HIS A 149 -16.38 13.58 8.92
C HIS A 149 -16.66 15.08 9.09
N ILE A 150 -15.65 15.92 8.99
CA ILE A 150 -15.79 17.38 9.02
C ILE A 150 -16.65 17.87 7.85
N ALA A 151 -16.43 17.38 6.64
CA ALA A 151 -17.22 17.75 5.47
C ALA A 151 -18.71 17.42 5.63
N VAL A 152 -19.05 16.24 6.16
CA VAL A 152 -20.42 15.85 6.46
C VAL A 152 -21.04 16.74 7.53
N SER A 153 -20.33 17.05 8.61
CA SER A 153 -20.79 17.94 9.69
C SER A 153 -21.05 19.36 9.18
N TYR A 154 -20.15 19.89 8.35
CA TYR A 154 -20.33 21.22 7.73
C TYR A 154 -21.54 21.26 6.81
N THR A 155 -21.78 20.24 6.00
CA THR A 155 -22.95 20.14 5.12
C THR A 155 -24.25 20.11 5.94
N HIS A 156 -24.28 19.41 7.05
CA HIS A 156 -25.43 19.36 7.96
C HIS A 156 -25.72 20.73 8.60
N LEU A 157 -24.72 21.44 9.08
CA LEU A 157 -24.87 22.79 9.65
C LEU A 157 -25.42 23.76 8.61
N ARG A 158 -24.90 23.73 7.39
CA ARG A 158 -25.34 24.61 6.31
C ARG A 158 -26.79 24.34 5.88
N ALA A 159 -27.23 23.11 5.85
CA ALA A 159 -28.63 22.77 5.58
C ALA A 159 -29.55 23.26 6.70
N HIS A 160 -29.13 23.22 7.96
CA HIS A 160 -29.87 23.71 9.11
C HIS A 160 -30.00 25.26 9.08
N GLU A 161 -28.93 25.99 8.77
CA GLU A 161 -28.96 27.46 8.61
C GLU A 161 -29.89 27.89 7.48
N THR A 162 -29.91 27.18 6.37
CA THR A 162 -30.80 27.49 5.24
C THR A 162 -32.28 27.31 5.61
N LEU A 163 -32.62 26.30 6.42
CA LEU A 163 -33.99 26.09 6.93
C LEU A 163 -34.42 27.18 7.94
N MET A 164 -33.50 27.69 8.76
CA MET A 164 -33.77 28.77 9.70
C MET A 164 -33.97 30.13 9.03
N ASN A 165 -33.40 30.37 7.87
CA ASN A 165 -33.54 31.60 7.10
C ASN A 165 -34.81 31.64 6.21
N LEU A 166 -35.60 30.56 6.16
CA LEU A 166 -36.87 30.47 5.45
C LEU A 166 -38.11 30.76 6.32
N VAL A 167 -37.89 31.11 7.57
CA VAL A 167 -38.87 31.59 8.52
C VAL A 167 -38.67 33.07 8.78
#